data_1623dec5042cdcb9218272e10325e479
#
_entry.id   1623dec5042cdcb9218272e10325e479
#
_cell.length_a   1.000
_cell.length_b   1.000
_cell.length_c   1.000
_cell.angle_alpha   90.00
_cell.angle_beta   90.00
_cell.angle_gamma   90.00
#
_symmetry.space_group_name_H-M   'P 1'
#
loop_
_entity.id
_entity.type
_entity.pdbx_description
1 polymer ?
#
loop_
_entity_poly.entity_id
_entity_poly.type
_entity_poly.pdbx_seq_one_letter_code
_entity_poly.pdbx_strand_id
1 'polypeptide(L)'
;MPSKRCTIANLRTIGKTGQQKLESSCIGVAGLGGVGGIAFELLVRAGVGRIKVADAGFFEESNANRQSLWSKETDGRKKTDAAMDFARQVNPQCDVFPFGDIISSNSKKFSSGCAA
;
A
#
# COMPACT_ATOMS: atom_id res chain seq x y z
N MET A 1 -14.40 -6.43 -0.17
CA MET A 1 -13.98 -7.08 1.09
C MET A 1 -12.57 -7.63 0.96
N PRO A 2 -11.73 -7.43 1.96
CA PRO A 2 -10.40 -8.03 1.97
C PRO A 2 -10.46 -9.55 1.93
N SER A 3 -9.40 -10.18 1.46
CA SER A 3 -9.27 -11.63 1.47
C SER A 3 -9.35 -12.16 2.90
N LYS A 4 -10.09 -13.25 3.12
CA LYS A 4 -10.15 -13.90 4.43
C LYS A 4 -8.77 -14.29 4.95
N ARG A 5 -7.84 -14.65 4.08
CA ARG A 5 -6.46 -14.99 4.46
C ARG A 5 -5.73 -13.82 5.11
N CYS A 6 -5.99 -12.58 4.66
CA CYS A 6 -5.36 -11.40 5.25
C CYS A 6 -5.94 -11.06 6.62
N THR A 7 -7.22 -11.37 6.84
CA THR A 7 -7.95 -10.80 7.97
C THR A 7 -8.27 -11.77 9.10
N ILE A 8 -8.14 -13.08 8.89
CA ILE A 8 -8.47 -14.09 9.92
C ILE A 8 -7.69 -13.84 11.22
N ALA A 9 -6.39 -13.61 11.14
CA ALA A 9 -5.56 -13.34 12.31
C ALA A 9 -5.94 -12.05 13.01
N ASN A 10 -6.33 -11.03 12.22
CA ASN A 10 -6.73 -9.73 12.75
C ASN A 10 -8.01 -9.82 13.56
N LEU A 11 -8.96 -10.66 13.16
CA LEU A 11 -10.23 -10.82 13.87
C LEU A 11 -10.03 -11.25 15.33
N ARG A 12 -8.99 -12.02 15.60
CA ARG A 12 -8.65 -12.44 16.96
C ARG A 12 -8.07 -11.32 17.81
N THR A 13 -7.37 -10.36 17.18
CA THR A 13 -6.67 -9.28 17.86
C THR A 13 -7.54 -8.02 18.03
N ILE A 14 -8.20 -7.59 16.97
CA ILE A 14 -8.91 -6.32 16.92
C ILE A 14 -10.42 -6.47 16.85
N GLY A 15 -10.90 -7.70 16.67
CA GLY A 15 -12.31 -8.01 16.57
C GLY A 15 -12.93 -7.58 15.25
N LYS A 16 -14.19 -7.93 15.08
CA LYS A 16 -14.94 -7.67 13.84
C LYS A 16 -15.11 -6.19 13.55
N THR A 17 -15.41 -5.39 14.58
CA THR A 17 -15.58 -3.94 14.42
C THR A 17 -14.28 -3.26 14.00
N GLY A 18 -13.15 -3.64 14.60
CA GLY A 18 -11.84 -3.13 14.23
C GLY A 18 -11.48 -3.47 12.79
N GLN A 19 -11.76 -4.70 12.37
CA GLN A 19 -11.50 -5.12 10.99
C GLN A 19 -12.37 -4.36 10.00
N GLN A 20 -13.65 -4.13 10.32
CA GLN A 20 -14.55 -3.33 9.48
C GLN A 20 -14.05 -1.89 9.32
N LYS A 21 -13.50 -1.30 10.36
CA LYS A 21 -12.89 0.03 10.28
C LYS A 21 -11.72 0.06 9.33
N LEU A 22 -10.86 -0.95 9.36
CA LEU A 22 -9.74 -1.06 8.42
C LEU A 22 -10.24 -1.20 6.98
N GLU A 23 -11.21 -2.05 6.75
CA GLU A 23 -11.77 -2.29 5.42
C GLU A 23 -12.39 -1.04 4.82
N SER A 24 -12.96 -0.16 5.65
CA SER A 24 -13.55 1.10 5.21
C SER A 24 -12.57 2.27 5.21
N SER A 25 -11.34 2.07 5.66
CA SER A 25 -10.34 3.12 5.74
C SER A 25 -9.67 3.41 4.41
N CYS A 26 -9.21 4.65 4.25
CA CYS A 26 -8.35 5.08 3.17
C CYS A 26 -7.08 5.69 3.78
N ILE A 27 -5.92 5.17 3.40
CA ILE A 27 -4.64 5.62 3.93
C ILE A 27 -3.73 6.05 2.77
N GLY A 28 -3.06 7.18 2.95
CA GLY A 28 -2.09 7.67 1.99
C GLY A 28 -0.67 7.31 2.41
N VAL A 29 0.12 6.76 1.49
CA VAL A 29 1.53 6.45 1.70
C VAL A 29 2.35 7.28 0.71
N ALA A 30 3.09 8.25 1.24
CA ALA A 30 3.97 9.10 0.44
C ALA A 30 5.37 8.52 0.47
N GLY A 31 5.80 8.00 -0.69
CA GLY A 31 7.08 7.33 -0.82
C GLY A 31 7.01 5.84 -0.57
N LEU A 32 7.56 5.06 -1.49
CA LEU A 32 7.59 3.59 -1.43
C LEU A 32 9.02 3.06 -1.27
N GLY A 33 9.89 3.85 -0.64
CA GLY A 33 11.23 3.43 -0.28
C GLY A 33 11.23 2.50 0.93
N GLY A 34 12.28 2.53 1.74
CA GLY A 34 12.44 1.60 2.86
C GLY A 34 11.25 1.55 3.81
N VAL A 35 10.98 2.65 4.52
CA VAL A 35 9.90 2.70 5.52
C VAL A 35 8.52 2.68 4.87
N GLY A 36 8.34 3.48 3.82
CA GLY A 36 7.05 3.56 3.12
C GLY A 36 6.64 2.25 2.49
N GLY A 37 7.58 1.52 1.90
CA GLY A 37 7.33 0.21 1.32
C GLY A 37 6.88 -0.81 2.36
N ILE A 38 7.57 -0.85 3.50
CA ILE A 38 7.19 -1.75 4.60
C ILE A 38 5.82 -1.38 5.14
N ALA A 39 5.56 -0.10 5.35
CA ALA A 39 4.26 0.37 5.82
C ALA A 39 3.15 -0.05 4.84
N PHE A 40 3.37 0.14 3.55
CA PHE A 40 2.42 -0.26 2.52
C PHE A 40 2.12 -1.77 2.59
N GLU A 41 3.14 -2.61 2.67
CA GLU A 41 2.96 -4.05 2.77
C GLU A 41 2.11 -4.43 3.99
N LEU A 42 2.42 -3.85 5.14
CA LEU A 42 1.68 -4.13 6.37
C LEU A 42 0.22 -3.70 6.28
N LEU A 43 -0.05 -2.55 5.66
CA LEU A 43 -1.41 -2.05 5.48
C LEU A 43 -2.23 -2.96 4.56
N VAL A 44 -1.64 -3.43 3.47
CA VAL A 44 -2.29 -4.37 2.57
C VAL A 44 -2.63 -5.66 3.32
N ARG A 45 -1.67 -6.21 4.07
CA ARG A 45 -1.87 -7.44 4.84
C ARG A 45 -2.87 -7.27 5.98
N ALA A 46 -2.95 -6.08 6.57
CA ALA A 46 -3.92 -5.79 7.62
C ALA A 46 -5.36 -5.68 7.12
N GLY A 47 -5.55 -5.52 5.82
CA GLY A 47 -6.89 -5.46 5.24
C GLY A 47 -7.45 -4.06 5.08
N VAL A 48 -6.58 -3.05 4.97
CA VAL A 48 -7.03 -1.68 4.64
C VAL A 48 -7.71 -1.69 3.28
N GLY A 49 -8.87 -1.08 3.19
CA GLY A 49 -9.70 -1.14 1.99
C GLY A 49 -9.18 -0.31 0.83
N ARG A 50 -8.61 0.86 1.11
CA ARG A 50 -8.09 1.77 0.09
C ARG A 50 -6.76 2.36 0.53
N ILE A 51 -5.78 2.34 -0.37
CA ILE A 51 -4.47 2.94 -0.13
C ILE A 51 -4.10 3.79 -1.34
N LYS A 52 -3.78 5.05 -1.08
CA LYS A 52 -3.22 5.94 -2.09
C LYS A 52 -1.70 5.94 -1.92
N VAL A 53 -0.97 5.69 -2.98
CA VAL A 53 0.49 5.66 -2.95
C VAL A 53 1.06 6.72 -3.89
N ALA A 54 2.11 7.38 -3.46
CA ALA A 54 2.78 8.38 -4.26
C ALA A 54 4.28 8.14 -4.28
N ASP A 55 4.82 7.90 -5.46
CA ASP A 55 6.25 7.77 -5.68
C ASP A 55 6.53 7.93 -7.17
N ALA A 56 7.49 8.80 -7.51
CA ALA A 56 7.89 9.02 -8.89
C ALA A 56 9.02 8.10 -9.33
N GLY A 57 9.55 7.26 -8.44
CA GLY A 57 10.76 6.48 -8.67
C GLY A 57 10.52 5.12 -9.32
N PHE A 58 11.64 4.54 -9.70
CA PHE A 58 11.72 3.18 -10.24
C PHE A 58 12.58 2.34 -9.30
N PHE A 59 12.30 1.04 -9.23
CA PHE A 59 13.16 0.17 -8.46
C PHE A 59 14.47 -0.10 -9.17
N GLU A 60 15.55 -0.11 -8.38
CA GLU A 60 16.90 -0.42 -8.84
C GLU A 60 17.51 -1.49 -7.93
N GLU A 61 18.46 -2.24 -8.44
CA GLU A 61 19.12 -3.30 -7.68
C GLU A 61 19.74 -2.78 -6.37
N SER A 62 20.23 -1.56 -6.36
CA SER A 62 20.75 -0.91 -5.15
C SER A 62 19.70 -0.76 -4.03
N ASN A 63 18.43 -0.89 -4.35
CA ASN A 63 17.33 -0.80 -3.37
C ASN A 63 17.11 -2.11 -2.61
N ALA A 64 17.69 -3.21 -3.08
CA ALA A 64 17.41 -4.56 -2.58
C ALA A 64 17.64 -4.72 -1.08
N ASN A 65 18.63 -4.01 -0.55
CA ASN A 65 19.03 -4.15 0.86
C ASN A 65 18.08 -3.48 1.86
N ARG A 66 17.16 -2.62 1.42
CA ARG A 66 16.32 -1.85 2.32
C ARG A 66 14.90 -1.60 1.84
N GLN A 67 14.58 -1.94 0.60
CA GLN A 67 13.24 -1.72 0.03
C GLN A 67 12.57 -3.06 -0.24
N SER A 68 11.63 -3.42 0.62
CA SER A 68 11.00 -4.73 0.64
C SER A 68 10.21 -5.06 -0.63
N LEU A 69 9.72 -4.05 -1.35
CA LEU A 69 9.00 -4.27 -2.60
C LEU A 69 9.92 -4.52 -3.79
N TRP A 70 11.22 -4.31 -3.61
CA TRP A 70 12.18 -4.65 -4.67
C TRP A 70 12.29 -6.17 -4.80
N SER A 71 12.33 -6.64 -6.03
CA SER A 71 12.66 -8.03 -6.38
C SER A 71 13.25 -8.02 -7.79
N LYS A 72 13.77 -9.16 -8.22
CA LYS A 72 14.24 -9.27 -9.61
C LYS A 72 13.12 -9.00 -10.62
N GLU A 73 11.89 -9.34 -10.26
CA GLU A 73 10.72 -9.12 -11.11
C GLU A 73 10.28 -7.64 -11.14
N THR A 74 10.52 -6.91 -10.06
CA THR A 74 10.14 -5.49 -9.98
C THR A 74 11.26 -4.55 -10.34
N ASP A 75 12.49 -5.05 -10.51
CA ASP A 75 13.63 -4.23 -10.89
C ASP A 75 13.37 -3.51 -12.21
N GLY A 76 13.64 -2.21 -12.23
CA GLY A 76 13.36 -1.36 -13.39
C GLY A 76 11.93 -0.91 -13.55
N ARG A 77 10.99 -1.41 -12.75
CA ARG A 77 9.58 -1.02 -12.82
C ARG A 77 9.30 0.18 -11.92
N LYS A 78 8.24 0.90 -12.22
CA LYS A 78 7.76 1.98 -11.35
C LYS A 78 7.41 1.40 -9.97
N LYS A 79 7.80 2.10 -8.92
CA LYS A 79 7.50 1.67 -7.55
C LYS A 79 6.01 1.54 -7.30
N THR A 80 5.20 2.44 -7.88
CA THR A 80 3.74 2.36 -7.76
C THR A 80 3.17 1.13 -8.46
N ASP A 81 3.71 0.75 -9.61
CA ASP A 81 3.26 -0.45 -10.33
C ASP A 81 3.57 -1.71 -9.53
N ALA A 82 4.76 -1.78 -8.93
CA ALA A 82 5.14 -2.91 -8.07
C ALA A 82 4.23 -2.99 -6.83
N ALA A 83 3.87 -1.85 -6.26
CA ALA A 83 2.95 -1.81 -5.12
C ALA A 83 1.57 -2.34 -5.50
N MET A 84 1.05 -1.96 -6.66
CA MET A 84 -0.24 -2.44 -7.14
C MET A 84 -0.23 -3.96 -7.36
N ASP A 85 0.85 -4.48 -7.94
CA ASP A 85 0.98 -5.93 -8.14
C ASP A 85 1.04 -6.69 -6.82
N PHE A 86 1.80 -6.16 -5.86
CA PHE A 86 1.86 -6.76 -4.52
C PHE A 86 0.48 -6.83 -3.89
N ALA A 87 -0.26 -5.73 -3.90
CA ALA A 87 -1.61 -5.70 -3.33
C ALA A 87 -2.54 -6.70 -4.01
N ARG A 88 -2.46 -6.79 -5.33
CA ARG A 88 -3.29 -7.71 -6.11
C ARG A 88 -3.01 -9.17 -5.76
N GLN A 89 -1.75 -9.51 -5.49
CA GLN A 89 -1.36 -10.87 -5.13
C GLN A 89 -1.73 -11.23 -3.69
N VAL A 90 -1.61 -10.28 -2.77
CA VAL A 90 -1.79 -10.52 -1.33
C VAL A 90 -3.22 -10.27 -0.89
N ASN A 91 -3.82 -9.19 -1.34
CA ASN A 91 -5.19 -8.81 -0.98
C ASN A 91 -5.86 -8.11 -2.16
N PRO A 92 -6.45 -8.86 -3.10
CA PRO A 92 -7.07 -8.27 -4.29
C PRO A 92 -8.27 -7.37 -3.98
N GLN A 93 -8.78 -7.38 -2.77
CA GLN A 93 -9.87 -6.50 -2.35
C GLN A 93 -9.38 -5.11 -1.92
N CYS A 94 -8.06 -4.93 -1.76
CA CYS A 94 -7.48 -3.64 -1.45
C CYS A 94 -7.35 -2.81 -2.74
N ASP A 95 -7.99 -1.65 -2.77
CA ASP A 95 -7.89 -0.73 -3.91
C ASP A 95 -6.68 0.18 -3.72
N VAL A 96 -5.74 0.12 -4.66
CA VAL A 96 -4.53 0.95 -4.64
C VAL A 96 -4.62 1.99 -5.73
N PHE A 97 -4.46 3.26 -5.36
CA PHE A 97 -4.52 4.40 -6.28
C PHE A 97 -3.13 5.02 -6.42
N PRO A 98 -2.49 4.89 -7.59
CA PRO A 98 -1.12 5.38 -7.76
C PRO A 98 -1.09 6.87 -8.10
N PHE A 99 -0.11 7.57 -7.52
CA PHE A 99 0.25 8.94 -7.87
C PHE A 99 1.76 8.96 -8.17
N GLY A 100 2.14 9.67 -9.23
CA GLY A 100 3.56 9.75 -9.59
C GLY A 100 4.37 10.50 -8.54
N ASP A 101 3.85 11.67 -8.09
CA ASP A 101 4.50 12.44 -7.04
C ASP A 101 3.45 13.36 -6.40
N ILE A 102 3.73 13.81 -5.17
CA ILE A 102 2.86 14.78 -4.49
C ILE A 102 3.38 16.17 -4.79
N ILE A 103 2.58 16.95 -5.51
CA ILE A 103 2.85 18.34 -5.80
C ILE A 103 1.66 19.17 -5.34
N SER A 104 1.81 20.50 -5.30
CA SER A 104 0.75 21.39 -4.80
C SER A 104 -0.56 21.22 -5.56
N SER A 105 -0.52 20.86 -6.84
CA SER A 105 -1.72 20.69 -7.66
C SER A 105 -2.51 19.41 -7.36
N ASN A 106 -1.88 18.37 -6.75
CA ASN A 106 -2.54 17.10 -6.49
C ASN A 106 -2.55 16.69 -5.02
N SER A 107 -1.99 17.48 -4.11
CA SER A 107 -1.90 17.14 -2.69
C SER A 107 -3.27 16.92 -2.04
N LYS A 108 -4.25 17.76 -2.37
CA LYS A 108 -5.61 17.60 -1.88
C LYS A 108 -6.26 16.32 -2.40
N LYS A 109 -6.04 16.01 -3.67
CA LYS A 109 -6.58 14.81 -4.29
C LYS A 109 -5.97 13.55 -3.67
N PHE A 110 -4.67 13.60 -3.39
CA PHE A 110 -3.97 12.51 -2.73
C PHE A 110 -4.51 12.26 -1.32
N SER A 111 -4.69 13.30 -0.52
CA SER A 111 -5.14 13.18 0.86
C SER A 111 -6.67 13.07 1.02
N SER A 112 -7.43 13.33 -0.04
CA SER A 112 -8.90 13.34 0.01
C SER A 112 -9.46 11.98 0.43
N GLY A 113 -10.31 11.99 1.45
CA GLY A 113 -10.94 10.77 1.96
C GLY A 113 -10.04 9.85 2.77
N CYS A 114 -8.78 10.25 3.00
CA CYS A 114 -7.85 9.44 3.77
C CYS A 114 -7.77 9.90 5.22
N ALA A 115 -7.75 8.93 6.14
CA ALA A 115 -7.59 9.18 7.57
C ALA A 115 -6.13 9.43 7.94
N ALA A 116 -5.21 8.92 7.15
CA ALA A 116 -3.78 9.04 7.40
C ALA A 116 -2.99 8.92 6.11
#